data_fc4cd9d13a9c40df66196d8a5d319d03
#
_entry.id   fc4cd9d13a9c40df66196d8a5d319d03
#
_cell.length_a   1.000
_cell.length_b   1.000
_cell.length_c   1.000
_cell.angle_alpha   90.00
_cell.angle_beta   90.00
_cell.angle_gamma   90.00
#
_symmetry.space_group_name_H-M   'P 1'
#
loop_
_entity.id
_entity.type
_entity.pdbx_description
1 polymer ?
#
loop_
_entity_poly.entity_id
_entity_poly.type
_entity_poly.pdbx_seq_one_letter_code
_entity_poly.pdbx_strand_id
1 'polypeptide(L)'
;MMLNKTLIGAAVAAAFMSALPAQAQSAKDFEEMRAEIKRLRAEVDALKKAAPAVPAADSTGWGDRIEALEIKSKDAVVQGDTGGSFRLPGSETSLRFYGFAEGHAIHDLKQAGPSDTFTDLMFQPLDNAGGQKGKTKLTAQTSRFGFESSTPTALGAFNTKLEMDFYSYGAGNRNRLRLRHAYGEYAGFLVGQTWSTFMDLDNLPETLDFNGPIGAPFSRRTMVRYTYADSKAGFKLTAAIEDPEDQFGGGSANERLPQVVLRADKSFDWGAVNARALFHEKRSFAETKRGFGVGIGGSYKITDKDLLMGQYTRVDGDIDQLYGSNGYSINVDQFDSAGVQTNVGTGAISFDKNQGLVVGYAKTFSDQWRGTVSYGMNRGKTAQAVDNRTLQQVFINVIYAPIKNVELGAEYIHGKRKTFTPETGTMSRFDLMGRYSF
;
A
#
# COMPACT_ATOMS: atom_id res chain seq x y z
N MET A 1 -41.22 -17.22 -4.49
CA MET A 1 -41.25 -16.08 -3.59
C MET A 1 -39.97 -15.27 -3.88
N MET A 2 -40.07 -14.29 -4.78
CA MET A 2 -38.92 -13.48 -5.22
C MET A 2 -38.81 -12.29 -4.27
N LEU A 3 -37.78 -12.30 -3.39
CA LEU A 3 -37.43 -11.12 -2.59
C LEU A 3 -36.61 -10.17 -3.47
N ASN A 4 -37.09 -8.96 -3.55
CA ASN A 4 -36.62 -7.91 -4.43
C ASN A 4 -35.18 -7.51 -4.09
N LYS A 5 -34.25 -7.76 -5.00
CA LYS A 5 -32.79 -7.48 -4.87
C LYS A 5 -32.45 -5.99 -4.66
N THR A 6 -33.43 -5.10 -4.85
CA THR A 6 -33.29 -3.65 -4.67
C THR A 6 -33.37 -3.19 -3.21
N LEU A 7 -33.92 -4.01 -2.30
CA LEU A 7 -34.09 -3.62 -0.88
C LEU A 7 -32.80 -3.79 -0.03
N ILE A 8 -31.90 -4.66 -0.44
CA ILE A 8 -30.65 -4.89 0.33
C ILE A 8 -29.65 -3.74 0.13
N GLY A 9 -29.59 -3.17 -1.08
CA GLY A 9 -28.75 -2.01 -1.35
C GLY A 9 -29.20 -0.74 -0.61
N ALA A 10 -30.51 -0.56 -0.43
CA ALA A 10 -31.08 0.58 0.29
C ALA A 10 -30.92 0.49 1.82
N ALA A 11 -30.92 -0.73 2.36
CA ALA A 11 -30.76 -0.94 3.81
C ALA A 11 -29.33 -0.68 4.29
N VAL A 12 -28.32 -0.99 3.47
CA VAL A 12 -26.91 -0.71 3.77
C VAL A 12 -26.63 0.80 3.69
N ALA A 13 -27.20 1.49 2.69
CA ALA A 13 -27.09 2.95 2.58
C ALA A 13 -27.81 3.69 3.72
N ALA A 14 -28.96 3.18 4.21
CA ALA A 14 -29.71 3.78 5.31
C ALA A 14 -29.03 3.59 6.68
N ALA A 15 -28.31 2.49 6.91
CA ALA A 15 -27.58 2.24 8.14
C ALA A 15 -26.36 3.17 8.31
N PHE A 16 -25.80 3.68 7.21
CA PHE A 16 -24.68 4.64 7.25
C PHE A 16 -25.13 6.10 7.43
N MET A 17 -26.39 6.42 7.18
CA MET A 17 -26.91 7.81 7.31
C MET A 17 -27.38 8.18 8.71
N SER A 18 -27.54 7.22 9.64
CA SER A 18 -28.07 7.49 10.99
C SER A 18 -27.00 7.77 12.06
N ALA A 19 -25.71 7.83 11.72
CA ALA A 19 -24.61 8.04 12.66
C ALA A 19 -24.05 9.48 12.72
N LEU A 20 -24.85 10.49 12.34
CA LEU A 20 -24.39 11.89 12.35
C LEU A 20 -25.17 12.72 13.37
N PRO A 21 -24.71 12.84 14.64
CA PRO A 21 -24.66 14.16 15.24
C PRO A 21 -23.47 14.48 16.17
N ALA A 22 -22.45 13.63 16.30
CA ALA A 22 -21.41 13.88 17.32
C ALA A 22 -20.28 14.85 16.92
N GLN A 23 -20.11 15.15 15.62
CA GLN A 23 -18.97 15.96 15.16
C GLN A 23 -19.23 17.48 15.09
N ALA A 24 -20.48 17.92 15.01
CA ALA A 24 -20.80 19.35 14.98
C ALA A 24 -20.55 20.04 16.32
N GLN A 25 -20.66 19.30 17.43
CA GLN A 25 -20.42 19.83 18.77
C GLN A 25 -18.94 20.06 19.05
N SER A 26 -18.05 19.18 18.59
CA SER A 26 -16.62 19.30 18.88
C SER A 26 -15.93 20.45 18.12
N ALA A 27 -16.37 20.78 16.92
CA ALA A 27 -15.81 21.91 16.14
C ALA A 27 -16.21 23.27 16.76
N LYS A 28 -17.43 23.35 17.30
CA LYS A 28 -17.91 24.55 17.97
C LYS A 28 -17.20 24.75 19.31
N ASP A 29 -17.01 23.69 20.07
CA ASP A 29 -16.26 23.69 21.32
C ASP A 29 -14.79 24.08 21.11
N PHE A 30 -14.20 23.67 19.97
CA PHE A 30 -12.82 24.06 19.59
C PHE A 30 -12.70 25.54 19.22
N GLU A 31 -13.66 26.10 18.52
CA GLU A 31 -13.70 27.53 18.21
C GLU A 31 -13.96 28.37 19.45
N GLU A 32 -14.84 27.91 20.36
CA GLU A 32 -15.08 28.55 21.63
C GLU A 32 -13.84 28.54 22.52
N MET A 33 -13.12 27.41 22.55
CA MET A 33 -11.85 27.28 23.28
C MET A 33 -10.76 28.20 22.72
N ARG A 34 -10.66 28.32 21.38
CA ARG A 34 -9.74 29.24 20.72
C ARG A 34 -10.07 30.70 20.99
N ALA A 35 -11.36 31.04 21.01
CA ALA A 35 -11.83 32.38 21.37
C ALA A 35 -11.49 32.72 22.80
N GLU A 36 -11.68 31.77 23.74
CA GLU A 36 -11.37 31.93 25.13
C GLU A 36 -9.86 32.05 25.40
N ILE A 37 -9.02 31.25 24.71
CA ILE A 37 -7.55 31.38 24.78
C ILE A 37 -7.10 32.75 24.25
N LYS A 38 -7.72 33.23 23.17
CA LYS A 38 -7.40 34.56 22.61
C LYS A 38 -7.81 35.69 23.56
N ARG A 39 -8.96 35.54 24.23
CA ARG A 39 -9.46 36.46 25.26
C ARG A 39 -8.54 36.48 26.48
N LEU A 40 -8.18 35.30 27.01
CA LEU A 40 -7.27 35.18 28.15
C LEU A 40 -5.88 35.74 27.85
N ARG A 41 -5.36 35.56 26.62
CA ARG A 41 -4.10 36.20 26.21
C ARG A 41 -4.20 37.72 26.19
N ALA A 42 -5.29 38.26 25.64
CA ALA A 42 -5.52 39.71 25.63
C ALA A 42 -5.67 40.28 27.04
N GLU A 43 -6.32 39.55 27.95
CA GLU A 43 -6.47 39.90 29.35
C GLU A 43 -5.14 39.87 30.12
N VAL A 44 -4.29 38.86 29.87
CA VAL A 44 -2.92 38.78 30.41
C VAL A 44 -2.05 39.92 29.89
N ASP A 45 -2.16 40.29 28.60
CA ASP A 45 -1.39 41.41 28.02
C ASP A 45 -1.92 42.77 28.56
N ALA A 46 -3.21 42.89 28.80
CA ALA A 46 -3.80 44.08 29.45
C ALA A 46 -3.37 44.21 30.90
N LEU A 47 -3.34 43.09 31.66
CA LEU A 47 -2.84 43.04 33.02
C LEU A 47 -1.33 43.34 33.10
N LYS A 48 -0.53 42.89 32.13
CA LYS A 48 0.89 43.23 32.03
C LYS A 48 1.12 44.71 31.73
N LYS A 49 0.22 45.36 31.00
CA LYS A 49 0.28 46.81 30.71
C LYS A 49 -0.29 47.67 31.82
N ALA A 50 -1.20 47.15 32.61
CA ALA A 50 -1.87 47.87 33.73
C ALA A 50 -1.14 47.75 35.06
N ALA A 51 -0.10 46.94 35.17
CA ALA A 51 0.68 46.77 36.39
C ALA A 51 1.50 48.04 36.68
N PRO A 52 1.23 48.80 37.77
CA PRO A 52 2.11 49.87 38.19
C PRO A 52 3.45 49.28 38.61
N ALA A 53 4.54 50.04 38.34
CA ALA A 53 5.88 49.67 38.80
C ALA A 53 5.88 49.46 40.31
N VAL A 54 5.85 48.20 40.75
CA VAL A 54 5.92 47.81 42.16
C VAL A 54 7.40 47.78 42.56
N PRO A 55 7.77 48.34 43.72
CA PRO A 55 9.14 48.26 44.22
C PRO A 55 9.58 46.81 44.42
N ALA A 56 10.86 46.54 44.16
CA ALA A 56 11.45 45.24 44.33
C ALA A 56 11.25 44.69 45.73
N ALA A 57 10.30 43.79 45.91
CA ALA A 57 10.11 42.98 47.11
C ALA A 57 9.68 41.59 46.71
N ASP A 58 10.55 40.62 47.01
CA ASP A 58 10.33 39.16 47.04
C ASP A 58 10.18 38.44 45.70
N SER A 59 11.30 38.32 44.98
CA SER A 59 11.40 37.57 43.70
C SER A 59 11.55 36.03 43.88
N THR A 60 11.53 35.51 45.10
CA THR A 60 11.79 34.08 45.38
C THR A 60 10.63 33.16 44.97
N GLY A 61 9.38 33.64 45.10
CA GLY A 61 8.22 32.80 44.74
C GLY A 61 7.88 32.72 43.23
N TRP A 62 8.36 33.68 42.42
CA TRP A 62 8.10 33.66 40.98
C TRP A 62 9.09 32.78 40.24
N GLY A 63 10.33 32.69 40.70
CA GLY A 63 11.34 31.76 40.15
C GLY A 63 10.87 30.31 40.25
N ASP A 64 10.44 29.92 41.45
CA ASP A 64 9.95 28.56 41.72
C ASP A 64 8.67 28.22 40.92
N ARG A 65 7.79 29.22 40.67
CA ARG A 65 6.58 29.05 39.84
C ARG A 65 6.92 28.98 38.36
N ILE A 66 7.88 29.74 37.89
CA ILE A 66 8.36 29.66 36.50
C ILE A 66 9.03 28.32 36.28
N GLU A 67 9.90 27.88 37.18
CA GLU A 67 10.58 26.59 37.13
C GLU A 67 9.57 25.43 37.18
N ALA A 68 8.57 25.48 38.06
CA ALA A 68 7.50 24.50 38.10
C ALA A 68 6.60 24.50 36.85
N LEU A 69 6.42 25.66 36.20
CA LEU A 69 5.71 25.77 34.93
C LEU A 69 6.58 25.27 33.75
N GLU A 70 7.87 25.53 33.78
CA GLU A 70 8.81 25.01 32.80
C GLU A 70 8.95 23.48 32.88
N ILE A 71 9.00 22.92 34.09
CA ILE A 71 8.97 21.47 34.33
C ILE A 71 7.66 20.89 33.83
N LYS A 72 6.51 21.47 34.14
CA LYS A 72 5.20 21.03 33.62
C LYS A 72 5.09 21.19 32.10
N SER A 73 5.71 22.21 31.51
CA SER A 73 5.69 22.38 30.04
C SER A 73 6.60 21.38 29.31
N LYS A 74 7.68 20.93 29.97
CA LYS A 74 8.53 19.84 29.42
C LYS A 74 7.84 18.50 29.37
N ASP A 75 6.90 18.25 30.30
CA ASP A 75 6.09 17.03 30.35
C ASP A 75 4.77 17.16 29.58
N ALA A 76 4.45 18.35 29.05
CA ALA A 76 3.24 18.56 28.28
C ALA A 76 3.37 17.96 26.87
N VAL A 77 2.35 17.24 26.43
CA VAL A 77 2.23 16.83 25.03
C VAL A 77 1.94 18.07 24.18
N VAL A 78 2.88 18.44 23.33
CA VAL A 78 2.74 19.59 22.42
C VAL A 78 2.61 19.10 20.98
N GLN A 79 2.08 19.95 20.10
CA GLN A 79 2.00 19.65 18.68
C GLN A 79 3.40 19.42 18.10
N GLY A 80 3.55 18.33 17.35
CA GLY A 80 4.79 18.00 16.64
C GLY A 80 4.95 18.78 15.33
N ASP A 81 6.07 18.57 14.64
CA ASP A 81 6.46 19.30 13.44
C ASP A 81 5.67 18.91 12.19
N THR A 82 4.98 17.77 12.22
CA THR A 82 4.12 17.29 11.13
C THR A 82 2.65 17.34 11.52
N GLY A 83 1.76 17.60 10.54
CA GLY A 83 0.32 17.65 10.82
C GLY A 83 -0.21 16.36 11.44
N GLY A 84 -0.94 16.48 12.56
CA GLY A 84 -1.48 15.34 13.29
C GLY A 84 -0.46 14.61 14.18
N SER A 85 0.78 15.13 14.30
CA SER A 85 1.78 14.58 15.23
C SER A 85 1.80 15.33 16.57
N PHE A 86 2.34 14.67 17.57
CA PHE A 86 2.66 15.26 18.85
C PHE A 86 4.15 15.01 19.18
N ARG A 87 4.75 15.91 19.94
CA ARG A 87 6.13 15.78 20.39
C ARG A 87 6.18 14.97 21.67
N LEU A 88 7.11 14.03 21.75
CA LEU A 88 7.36 13.29 22.98
C LEU A 88 7.96 14.21 24.05
N PRO A 89 7.45 14.18 25.29
CA PRO A 89 7.99 14.98 26.37
C PRO A 89 9.50 14.78 26.56
N GLY A 90 10.22 15.87 26.77
CA GLY A 90 11.69 15.84 26.94
C GLY A 90 12.49 15.43 25.70
N SER A 91 11.86 15.39 24.52
CA SER A 91 12.50 14.98 23.26
C SER A 91 12.11 15.93 22.13
N GLU A 92 13.00 16.04 21.13
CA GLU A 92 12.69 16.71 19.84
C GLU A 92 11.93 15.81 18.87
N THR A 93 11.63 14.56 19.27
CA THR A 93 10.96 13.58 18.41
C THR A 93 9.48 13.86 18.32
N SER A 94 9.00 14.07 17.11
CA SER A 94 7.57 14.10 16.75
C SER A 94 7.07 12.70 16.44
N LEU A 95 5.92 12.32 16.98
CA LEU A 95 5.28 11.02 16.76
C LEU A 95 3.88 11.23 16.19
N ARG A 96 3.53 10.50 15.14
CA ARG A 96 2.21 10.48 14.52
C ARG A 96 1.64 9.07 14.48
N PHE A 97 0.44 8.90 15.02
CA PHE A 97 -0.39 7.73 14.76
C PHE A 97 -1.28 8.00 13.54
N TYR A 98 -1.46 7.01 12.72
CA TYR A 98 -2.33 7.11 11.54
C TYR A 98 -2.90 5.74 11.19
N GLY A 99 -3.96 5.76 10.41
CA GLY A 99 -4.56 4.54 9.93
C GLY A 99 -5.93 4.76 9.31
N PHE A 100 -6.59 3.65 9.07
CA PHE A 100 -7.99 3.64 8.65
C PHE A 100 -8.69 2.35 9.07
N ALA A 101 -9.98 2.48 9.36
CA ALA A 101 -10.90 1.37 9.40
C ALA A 101 -11.59 1.26 8.04
N GLU A 102 -11.55 0.07 7.43
CA GLU A 102 -12.06 -0.16 6.09
C GLU A 102 -12.89 -1.44 6.05
N GLY A 103 -14.05 -1.36 5.42
CA GLY A 103 -14.91 -2.51 5.20
C GLY A 103 -15.28 -2.65 3.75
N HIS A 104 -15.36 -3.89 3.27
CA HIS A 104 -15.77 -4.23 1.91
C HIS A 104 -16.97 -5.17 1.90
N ALA A 105 -17.86 -4.97 0.92
CA ALA A 105 -18.92 -5.90 0.54
C ALA A 105 -18.68 -6.33 -0.90
N ILE A 106 -18.21 -7.57 -1.08
CA ILE A 106 -17.79 -8.11 -2.37
C ILE A 106 -18.84 -9.11 -2.84
N HIS A 107 -19.31 -8.95 -4.08
CA HIS A 107 -20.26 -9.87 -4.71
C HIS A 107 -19.72 -10.45 -6.03
N ASP A 108 -19.48 -11.76 -6.05
CA ASP A 108 -19.00 -12.48 -7.22
C ASP A 108 -20.17 -12.81 -8.17
N LEU A 109 -20.23 -12.11 -9.31
CA LEU A 109 -21.23 -12.36 -10.36
C LEU A 109 -20.93 -13.64 -11.14
N LYS A 110 -19.64 -13.88 -11.40
CA LYS A 110 -19.14 -15.04 -12.14
C LYS A 110 -17.89 -15.56 -11.44
N GLN A 111 -17.92 -16.82 -11.06
CA GLN A 111 -16.88 -17.61 -10.38
C GLN A 111 -16.14 -16.88 -9.24
N ALA A 112 -16.43 -17.29 -8.03
CA ALA A 112 -15.62 -16.91 -6.87
C ALA A 112 -14.24 -17.55 -6.97
N GLY A 113 -13.17 -16.75 -6.85
CA GLY A 113 -11.81 -17.25 -6.73
C GLY A 113 -11.57 -17.98 -5.40
N PRO A 114 -10.42 -18.64 -5.27
CA PRO A 114 -10.03 -19.34 -4.04
C PRO A 114 -9.79 -18.37 -2.87
N SER A 115 -9.37 -17.15 -3.15
CA SER A 115 -9.23 -16.09 -2.16
C SER A 115 -10.61 -15.67 -1.67
N ASP A 116 -10.78 -15.61 -0.36
CA ASP A 116 -12.05 -15.19 0.24
C ASP A 116 -12.30 -13.70 0.14
N THR A 117 -11.33 -12.88 -0.28
CA THR A 117 -11.42 -11.44 -0.13
C THR A 117 -11.21 -10.69 -1.45
N PHE A 118 -10.02 -10.67 -2.00
CA PHE A 118 -9.69 -9.86 -3.16
C PHE A 118 -9.37 -10.72 -4.38
N THR A 119 -9.21 -10.08 -5.53
CA THR A 119 -8.96 -10.84 -6.76
C THR A 119 -7.59 -11.50 -6.71
N ASP A 120 -7.59 -12.80 -6.94
CA ASP A 120 -6.38 -13.58 -7.13
C ASP A 120 -6.48 -14.33 -8.45
N LEU A 121 -6.28 -13.57 -9.54
CA LEU A 121 -6.57 -14.05 -10.89
C LEU A 121 -5.67 -15.23 -11.29
N MET A 122 -4.45 -15.32 -10.72
CA MET A 122 -3.53 -16.41 -11.04
C MET A 122 -4.06 -17.78 -10.58
N PHE A 123 -4.91 -17.80 -9.56
CA PHE A 123 -5.55 -19.03 -9.03
C PHE A 123 -7.04 -19.10 -9.36
N GLN A 124 -7.56 -18.21 -10.20
CA GLN A 124 -8.96 -18.22 -10.60
C GLN A 124 -9.33 -19.60 -11.17
N PRO A 125 -10.40 -20.26 -10.69
CA PRO A 125 -10.85 -21.53 -11.23
C PRO A 125 -11.10 -21.44 -12.74
N LEU A 126 -10.78 -22.52 -13.45
CA LEU A 126 -11.07 -22.64 -14.86
C LEU A 126 -12.58 -22.78 -15.09
N ASP A 127 -13.08 -22.35 -16.24
CA ASP A 127 -14.50 -22.29 -16.52
C ASP A 127 -15.16 -23.70 -16.54
N ASN A 128 -14.40 -24.75 -16.77
CA ASN A 128 -14.80 -26.16 -16.71
C ASN A 128 -14.82 -26.76 -15.28
N ALA A 129 -14.23 -26.06 -14.30
CA ALA A 129 -14.09 -26.56 -12.93
C ALA A 129 -15.31 -26.34 -12.02
N GLY A 130 -16.45 -25.83 -12.55
CA GLY A 130 -17.70 -25.69 -11.79
C GLY A 130 -17.65 -24.65 -10.68
N GLY A 131 -17.10 -23.48 -10.94
CA GLY A 131 -16.97 -22.40 -9.95
C GLY A 131 -18.29 -21.88 -9.37
N GLN A 132 -18.24 -21.39 -8.14
CA GLN A 132 -19.39 -20.82 -7.43
C GLN A 132 -19.77 -19.45 -7.98
N LYS A 133 -21.06 -19.21 -8.19
CA LYS A 133 -21.63 -17.93 -8.62
C LYS A 133 -22.45 -17.30 -7.49
N GLY A 134 -22.54 -15.98 -7.46
CA GLY A 134 -23.39 -15.26 -6.52
C GLY A 134 -22.91 -15.27 -5.07
N LYS A 135 -21.62 -15.54 -4.82
CA LYS A 135 -21.06 -15.51 -3.47
C LYS A 135 -20.90 -14.06 -3.03
N THR A 136 -21.43 -13.73 -1.85
CA THR A 136 -21.22 -12.44 -1.20
C THR A 136 -20.32 -12.62 -0.01
N LYS A 137 -19.39 -11.71 0.18
CA LYS A 137 -18.39 -11.69 1.26
C LYS A 137 -18.35 -10.32 1.90
N LEU A 138 -18.12 -10.28 3.20
CA LEU A 138 -17.83 -9.05 3.94
C LEU A 138 -16.44 -9.21 4.56
N THR A 139 -15.64 -8.15 4.52
CA THR A 139 -14.29 -8.15 5.12
C THR A 139 -13.89 -6.78 5.61
N ALA A 140 -13.05 -6.74 6.64
CA ALA A 140 -12.40 -5.55 7.15
C ALA A 140 -10.87 -5.76 7.28
N GLN A 141 -10.32 -6.80 6.64
CA GLN A 141 -8.91 -7.22 6.79
C GLN A 141 -7.90 -6.20 6.26
N THR A 142 -8.32 -5.29 5.40
CA THR A 142 -7.49 -4.21 4.85
C THR A 142 -7.35 -3.03 5.77
N SER A 143 -8.15 -2.97 6.86
CA SER A 143 -7.95 -1.97 7.91
C SER A 143 -6.50 -1.94 8.36
N ARG A 144 -5.99 -0.74 8.58
CA ARG A 144 -4.56 -0.49 8.74
C ARG A 144 -4.31 0.50 9.84
N PHE A 145 -3.20 0.32 10.54
CA PHE A 145 -2.68 1.32 11.47
C PHE A 145 -1.16 1.32 11.45
N GLY A 146 -0.59 2.43 11.82
CA GLY A 146 0.84 2.60 11.91
C GLY A 146 1.21 3.82 12.74
N PHE A 147 2.48 3.96 12.94
CA PHE A 147 3.05 5.17 13.51
C PHE A 147 4.33 5.56 12.76
N GLU A 148 4.58 6.84 12.75
CA GLU A 148 5.77 7.47 12.19
C GLU A 148 6.42 8.32 13.26
N SER A 149 7.75 8.33 13.30
CA SER A 149 8.49 9.29 14.10
C SER A 149 9.42 10.12 13.23
N SER A 150 9.66 11.36 13.66
CA SER A 150 10.60 12.26 13.03
C SER A 150 11.40 12.97 14.12
N THR A 151 12.71 12.81 14.08
CA THR A 151 13.65 13.43 15.02
C THR A 151 14.59 14.35 14.24
N PRO A 152 14.57 15.68 14.47
CA PRO A 152 15.50 16.60 13.82
C PRO A 152 16.94 16.28 14.20
N THR A 153 17.85 16.34 13.21
CA THR A 153 19.28 16.18 13.41
C THR A 153 20.06 17.17 12.56
N ALA A 154 21.37 17.25 12.75
CA ALA A 154 22.24 18.15 12.00
C ALA A 154 22.29 17.87 10.49
N LEU A 155 22.01 16.62 10.04
CA LEU A 155 22.02 16.23 8.63
C LEU A 155 20.60 16.00 8.06
N GLY A 156 19.58 16.55 8.71
CA GLY A 156 18.17 16.36 8.37
C GLY A 156 17.42 15.50 9.40
N ALA A 157 16.17 15.21 9.15
CA ALA A 157 15.37 14.42 10.07
C ALA A 157 15.71 12.92 9.96
N PHE A 158 15.82 12.26 11.11
CA PHE A 158 15.78 10.80 11.20
C PHE A 158 14.33 10.38 11.30
N ASN A 159 13.83 9.67 10.31
CA ASN A 159 12.44 9.24 10.23
C ASN A 159 12.34 7.73 10.45
N THR A 160 11.28 7.29 11.12
CA THR A 160 10.92 5.87 11.20
C THR A 160 9.47 5.67 10.80
N LYS A 161 9.17 4.46 10.33
CA LYS A 161 7.80 4.04 10.01
C LYS A 161 7.58 2.61 10.43
N LEU A 162 6.48 2.36 11.14
CA LEU A 162 5.94 1.02 11.37
C LEU A 162 4.47 1.01 10.94
N GLU A 163 4.10 0.06 10.07
CA GLU A 163 2.73 -0.07 9.57
C GLU A 163 2.33 -1.54 9.49
N MET A 164 1.08 -1.83 9.89
CA MET A 164 0.50 -3.16 9.91
C MET A 164 -0.93 -3.14 9.37
N ASP A 165 -1.35 -4.27 8.77
CA ASP A 165 -2.74 -4.57 8.43
C ASP A 165 -3.14 -5.94 8.97
N PHE A 166 -4.39 -6.36 8.75
CA PHE A 166 -4.91 -7.66 9.18
C PHE A 166 -5.02 -8.67 8.03
N TYR A 167 -4.42 -8.36 6.88
CA TYR A 167 -4.48 -9.17 5.68
C TYR A 167 -3.31 -10.18 5.64
N SER A 168 -3.33 -11.18 6.52
CA SER A 168 -2.34 -12.25 6.51
C SER A 168 -2.87 -13.49 5.79
N TYR A 169 -2.04 -14.09 4.94
CA TYR A 169 -2.28 -15.40 4.35
C TYR A 169 -1.88 -16.51 5.34
N GLY A 170 -2.73 -17.54 5.48
CA GLY A 170 -2.41 -18.72 6.26
C GLY A 170 -3.65 -19.54 6.60
N ALA A 171 -3.53 -20.88 6.55
CA ALA A 171 -4.61 -21.78 6.87
C ALA A 171 -5.15 -21.52 8.28
N GLY A 172 -6.41 -21.12 8.39
CA GLY A 172 -7.17 -21.08 9.66
C GLY A 172 -7.09 -19.79 10.47
N ASN A 173 -6.36 -18.76 10.06
CA ASN A 173 -6.23 -17.53 10.86
C ASN A 173 -6.33 -16.24 10.01
N ARG A 174 -7.55 -15.86 9.68
CA ARG A 174 -7.89 -14.80 8.71
C ARG A 174 -7.74 -13.37 9.21
N ASN A 175 -7.29 -13.07 10.39
CA ASN A 175 -7.21 -11.69 10.92
C ASN A 175 -5.92 -11.48 11.73
N ARG A 176 -4.82 -12.08 11.29
CA ARG A 176 -3.52 -11.86 11.92
C ARG A 176 -2.91 -10.55 11.43
N LEU A 177 -2.22 -9.88 12.32
CA LEU A 177 -1.39 -8.74 11.98
C LEU A 177 -0.31 -9.15 10.99
N ARG A 178 -0.17 -8.37 9.93
CA ARG A 178 0.88 -8.50 8.92
C ARG A 178 1.72 -7.23 8.91
N LEU A 179 3.04 -7.39 9.05
CA LEU A 179 3.98 -6.30 8.90
C LEU A 179 4.01 -5.84 7.44
N ARG A 180 3.76 -4.56 7.22
CA ARG A 180 3.84 -3.92 5.91
C ARG A 180 5.12 -3.14 5.75
N HIS A 181 5.35 -2.22 6.65
CA HIS A 181 6.52 -1.35 6.70
C HIS A 181 7.13 -1.37 8.09
N ALA A 182 8.45 -1.47 8.15
CA ALA A 182 9.25 -1.31 9.36
C ALA A 182 10.65 -0.84 8.93
N TYR A 183 10.88 0.46 8.93
CA TYR A 183 12.16 1.01 8.49
C TYR A 183 12.53 2.31 9.20
N GLY A 184 13.82 2.61 9.17
CA GLY A 184 14.39 3.91 9.49
C GLY A 184 15.00 4.55 8.25
N GLU A 185 14.88 5.87 8.14
CA GLU A 185 15.39 6.65 7.03
C GLU A 185 16.19 7.86 7.53
N TYR A 186 17.41 8.04 6.98
CA TYR A 186 18.29 9.13 7.36
C TYR A 186 19.29 9.47 6.26
N ALA A 187 19.45 10.74 5.93
CA ALA A 187 20.43 11.24 4.96
C ALA A 187 20.43 10.50 3.61
N GLY A 188 19.25 10.13 3.11
CA GLY A 188 19.07 9.38 1.87
C GLY A 188 19.19 7.86 2.01
N PHE A 189 19.64 7.34 3.16
CA PHE A 189 19.64 5.91 3.44
C PHE A 189 18.32 5.47 4.06
N LEU A 190 17.85 4.29 3.66
CA LEU A 190 16.74 3.59 4.29
C LEU A 190 17.19 2.17 4.63
N VAL A 191 16.89 1.73 5.85
CA VAL A 191 17.17 0.37 6.32
C VAL A 191 15.91 -0.20 6.94
N GLY A 192 15.51 -1.38 6.50
CA GLY A 192 14.33 -2.10 6.97
C GLY A 192 13.42 -2.59 5.86
N GLN A 193 12.19 -2.93 6.18
CA GLN A 193 11.21 -3.48 5.25
C GLN A 193 10.29 -2.40 4.71
N THR A 194 10.18 -2.31 3.39
CA THR A 194 9.19 -1.48 2.69
C THR A 194 8.92 -2.04 1.29
N TRP A 195 8.18 -1.29 0.47
CA TRP A 195 8.01 -1.64 -0.93
C TRP A 195 9.35 -1.78 -1.64
N SER A 196 9.49 -2.84 -2.43
CA SER A 196 10.66 -3.03 -3.30
C SER A 196 10.91 -1.77 -4.14
N THR A 197 12.18 -1.43 -4.32
CA THR A 197 12.60 -0.32 -5.18
C THR A 197 12.20 -0.55 -6.65
N PHE A 198 11.99 -1.82 -7.03
CA PHE A 198 11.52 -2.22 -8.35
C PHE A 198 10.03 -1.93 -8.56
N MET A 199 9.25 -1.74 -7.48
CA MET A 199 7.84 -1.41 -7.56
C MET A 199 7.62 0.06 -7.96
N ASP A 200 6.64 0.30 -8.82
CA ASP A 200 6.23 1.62 -9.28
C ASP A 200 4.83 1.96 -8.79
N LEU A 201 4.76 2.56 -7.60
CA LEU A 201 3.51 2.97 -6.97
C LEU A 201 2.93 4.23 -7.59
N ASP A 202 3.80 5.12 -8.10
CA ASP A 202 3.40 6.44 -8.61
C ASP A 202 2.56 6.32 -9.90
N ASN A 203 2.74 5.22 -10.64
CA ASN A 203 2.04 4.94 -11.88
C ASN A 203 1.10 3.71 -11.76
N LEU A 204 0.70 3.37 -10.52
CA LEU A 204 -0.27 2.32 -10.26
C LEU A 204 -1.66 2.94 -10.12
N PRO A 205 -2.64 2.56 -10.99
CA PRO A 205 -4.01 3.06 -10.90
C PRO A 205 -4.67 2.71 -9.56
N GLU A 206 -5.46 3.64 -9.02
CA GLU A 206 -6.24 3.41 -7.80
C GLU A 206 -7.35 2.38 -8.05
N THR A 207 -7.41 1.35 -7.18
CA THR A 207 -8.46 0.33 -7.15
C THR A 207 -8.98 0.16 -5.72
N LEU A 208 -10.23 -0.30 -5.57
CA LEU A 208 -10.75 -0.73 -4.28
C LEU A 208 -10.24 -2.13 -3.94
N ASP A 209 -10.11 -3.00 -4.95
CA ASP A 209 -9.50 -4.31 -4.77
C ASP A 209 -8.05 -4.16 -4.27
N PHE A 210 -7.76 -4.78 -3.13
CA PHE A 210 -6.49 -4.65 -2.45
C PHE A 210 -5.29 -5.13 -3.28
N ASN A 211 -5.50 -6.15 -4.13
CA ASN A 211 -4.44 -6.71 -4.95
C ASN A 211 -4.13 -5.85 -6.19
N GLY A 212 -5.06 -4.95 -6.56
CA GLY A 212 -4.88 -4.07 -7.70
C GLY A 212 -4.78 -4.79 -9.05
N PRO A 213 -4.42 -4.09 -10.13
CA PRO A 213 -4.33 -4.67 -11.44
C PRO A 213 -3.13 -5.61 -11.57
N ILE A 214 -3.39 -6.78 -12.18
CA ILE A 214 -2.35 -7.75 -12.52
C ILE A 214 -1.32 -7.13 -13.48
N GLY A 215 -0.05 -7.54 -13.37
CA GLY A 215 1.01 -7.09 -14.27
C GLY A 215 1.87 -5.94 -13.75
N ALA A 216 1.62 -5.47 -12.52
CA ALA A 216 2.52 -4.60 -11.79
C ALA A 216 3.46 -5.40 -10.89
N PRO A 217 4.69 -4.91 -10.60
CA PRO A 217 5.47 -5.38 -9.46
C PRO A 217 4.71 -5.15 -8.16
N PHE A 218 4.69 -6.13 -7.26
CA PHE A 218 3.95 -6.02 -6.02
C PHE A 218 4.60 -6.83 -4.89
N SER A 219 5.69 -6.31 -4.33
CA SER A 219 6.39 -6.97 -3.22
C SER A 219 6.93 -5.97 -2.20
N ARG A 220 7.08 -6.43 -0.96
CA ARG A 220 7.81 -5.73 0.10
C ARG A 220 9.03 -6.53 0.46
N ARG A 221 10.16 -5.84 0.61
CA ARG A 221 11.45 -6.46 0.87
C ARG A 221 12.14 -5.77 2.04
N THR A 222 12.83 -6.54 2.85
CA THR A 222 13.85 -6.00 3.76
C THR A 222 15.03 -5.54 2.91
N MET A 223 15.52 -4.34 3.16
CA MET A 223 16.53 -3.74 2.27
C MET A 223 17.43 -2.73 2.98
N VAL A 224 18.54 -2.47 2.34
CA VAL A 224 19.31 -1.23 2.47
C VAL A 224 19.20 -0.49 1.15
N ARG A 225 18.72 0.75 1.19
CA ARG A 225 18.49 1.60 0.03
C ARG A 225 19.12 2.95 0.21
N TYR A 226 19.74 3.47 -0.84
CA TYR A 226 20.19 4.84 -0.90
C TYR A 226 19.50 5.59 -2.02
N THR A 227 19.03 6.80 -1.72
CA THR A 227 18.36 7.67 -2.67
C THR A 227 19.09 9.00 -2.76
N TYR A 228 19.57 9.33 -3.94
CA TYR A 228 20.01 10.68 -4.31
C TYR A 228 18.90 11.42 -5.00
N ALA A 229 18.56 12.61 -4.56
CA ALA A 229 17.53 13.44 -5.15
C ALA A 229 18.05 14.86 -5.41
N ASP A 230 17.85 15.34 -6.63
CA ASP A 230 17.99 16.75 -7.01
C ASP A 230 16.59 17.32 -7.29
N SER A 231 16.03 18.00 -6.29
CA SER A 231 14.69 18.57 -6.38
C SER A 231 14.59 19.71 -7.42
N LYS A 232 15.69 20.43 -7.66
CA LYS A 232 15.73 21.52 -8.66
C LYS A 232 15.70 20.95 -10.07
N ALA A 233 16.43 19.87 -10.30
CA ALA A 233 16.41 19.17 -11.57
C ALA A 233 15.21 18.22 -11.72
N GLY A 234 14.43 17.97 -10.66
CA GLY A 234 13.33 16.99 -10.66
C GLY A 234 13.81 15.58 -10.94
N PHE A 235 15.01 15.22 -10.47
CA PHE A 235 15.66 13.95 -10.75
C PHE A 235 15.96 13.20 -9.46
N LYS A 236 15.75 11.87 -9.49
CA LYS A 236 16.04 10.99 -8.36
C LYS A 236 16.69 9.70 -8.87
N LEU A 237 17.78 9.30 -8.23
CA LEU A 237 18.43 8.01 -8.41
C LEU A 237 18.34 7.20 -7.13
N THR A 238 17.99 5.95 -7.26
CA THR A 238 17.85 5.04 -6.13
C THR A 238 18.58 3.74 -6.44
N ALA A 239 19.36 3.26 -5.48
CA ALA A 239 20.00 1.95 -5.50
C ALA A 239 19.63 1.20 -4.23
N ALA A 240 19.30 -0.08 -4.34
CA ALA A 240 18.93 -0.91 -3.20
C ALA A 240 19.58 -2.30 -3.30
N ILE A 241 19.88 -2.84 -2.12
CA ILE A 241 20.19 -4.25 -1.90
C ILE A 241 19.01 -4.79 -1.09
N GLU A 242 18.28 -5.75 -1.67
CA GLU A 242 17.02 -6.27 -1.15
C GLU A 242 17.13 -7.77 -0.85
N ASP A 243 16.38 -8.23 0.16
CA ASP A 243 16.27 -9.64 0.51
C ASP A 243 15.75 -10.44 -0.69
N PRO A 244 16.43 -11.53 -1.09
CA PRO A 244 16.05 -12.34 -2.25
C PRO A 244 14.92 -13.32 -1.97
N GLU A 245 14.45 -13.47 -0.72
CA GLU A 245 13.44 -14.46 -0.33
C GLU A 245 12.11 -14.22 -1.04
N ASP A 246 11.57 -15.27 -1.67
CA ASP A 246 10.27 -15.23 -2.35
C ASP A 246 9.13 -15.31 -1.32
N GLN A 247 8.24 -14.32 -1.30
CA GLN A 247 7.05 -14.29 -0.43
C GLN A 247 5.94 -15.21 -0.94
N PHE A 248 5.87 -15.43 -2.25
CA PHE A 248 4.83 -16.22 -2.94
C PHE A 248 5.37 -17.49 -3.60
N GLY A 249 6.68 -17.66 -3.65
CA GLY A 249 7.34 -18.81 -4.27
C GLY A 249 7.58 -19.93 -3.29
N GLY A 250 7.01 -21.12 -3.54
CA GLY A 250 7.33 -22.35 -2.83
C GLY A 250 8.62 -23.03 -3.31
N GLY A 251 9.55 -22.28 -3.90
CA GLY A 251 10.76 -22.84 -4.48
C GLY A 251 11.79 -23.26 -3.43
N SER A 252 12.53 -24.36 -3.71
CA SER A 252 13.65 -24.82 -2.88
C SER A 252 14.97 -24.13 -3.26
N ALA A 253 14.92 -22.91 -3.78
CA ALA A 253 16.12 -22.19 -4.13
C ALA A 253 16.74 -21.51 -2.91
N ASN A 254 18.07 -21.69 -2.76
CA ASN A 254 18.86 -21.04 -1.71
C ASN A 254 19.66 -19.91 -2.34
N GLU A 255 19.18 -18.70 -2.22
CA GLU A 255 19.87 -17.52 -2.70
C GLU A 255 21.08 -17.22 -1.81
N ARG A 256 22.26 -16.94 -2.43
CA ARG A 256 23.47 -16.52 -1.70
C ARG A 256 23.63 -15.01 -1.70
N LEU A 257 23.15 -14.37 -2.73
CA LEU A 257 23.32 -12.95 -2.95
C LEU A 257 21.97 -12.26 -2.84
N PRO A 258 21.95 -11.07 -2.23
CA PRO A 258 20.75 -10.24 -2.24
C PRO A 258 20.43 -9.79 -3.67
N GLN A 259 19.20 -9.39 -3.88
CA GLN A 259 18.78 -8.72 -5.11
C GLN A 259 19.37 -7.31 -5.15
N VAL A 260 19.76 -6.86 -6.34
CA VAL A 260 20.20 -5.47 -6.56
C VAL A 260 19.18 -4.78 -7.44
N VAL A 261 18.69 -3.64 -6.97
CA VAL A 261 17.70 -2.84 -7.70
C VAL A 261 18.23 -1.43 -7.94
N LEU A 262 18.09 -0.96 -9.16
CA LEU A 262 18.39 0.40 -9.57
C LEU A 262 17.14 1.06 -10.12
N ARG A 263 16.91 2.33 -9.76
CA ARG A 263 15.78 3.12 -10.24
C ARG A 263 16.22 4.55 -10.53
N ALA A 264 15.73 5.09 -11.63
CA ALA A 264 15.84 6.50 -11.99
C ALA A 264 14.45 7.07 -12.24
N ASP A 265 14.16 8.21 -11.61
CA ASP A 265 12.90 8.94 -11.76
C ASP A 265 13.17 10.35 -12.28
N LYS A 266 12.29 10.85 -13.14
CA LYS A 266 12.31 12.23 -13.64
C LYS A 266 10.92 12.81 -13.62
N SER A 267 10.77 13.95 -12.95
CA SER A 267 9.53 14.74 -12.92
C SER A 267 9.61 15.91 -13.92
N PHE A 268 8.47 16.22 -14.51
CA PHE A 268 8.23 17.31 -15.44
C PHE A 268 6.91 18.01 -15.05
N ASP A 269 6.65 19.18 -15.58
CA ASP A 269 5.38 19.90 -15.33
C ASP A 269 4.16 19.11 -15.81
N TRP A 270 4.33 18.35 -16.90
CA TRP A 270 3.27 17.54 -17.50
C TRP A 270 3.11 16.15 -16.89
N GLY A 271 4.00 15.71 -16.00
CA GLY A 271 3.95 14.36 -15.41
C GLY A 271 5.31 13.84 -14.95
N ALA A 272 5.47 12.53 -14.93
CA ALA A 272 6.69 11.89 -14.49
C ALA A 272 6.99 10.63 -15.31
N VAL A 273 8.26 10.24 -15.36
CA VAL A 273 8.71 8.97 -15.93
C VAL A 273 9.72 8.30 -15.01
N ASN A 274 9.79 6.99 -15.04
CA ASN A 274 10.84 6.22 -14.37
C ASN A 274 11.34 5.05 -15.20
N ALA A 275 12.55 4.61 -14.89
CA ALA A 275 13.14 3.37 -15.38
C ALA A 275 13.74 2.58 -14.21
N ARG A 276 13.62 1.25 -14.26
CA ARG A 276 14.00 0.35 -13.17
C ARG A 276 14.73 -0.87 -13.72
N ALA A 277 15.73 -1.35 -12.99
CA ALA A 277 16.45 -2.57 -13.29
C ALA A 277 16.60 -3.40 -12.01
N LEU A 278 16.43 -4.70 -12.14
CA LEU A 278 16.55 -5.70 -11.09
C LEU A 278 17.55 -6.77 -11.54
N PHE A 279 18.41 -7.19 -10.61
CA PHE A 279 19.32 -8.32 -10.79
C PHE A 279 19.17 -9.25 -9.59
N HIS A 280 18.97 -10.54 -9.87
CA HIS A 280 18.78 -11.56 -8.85
C HIS A 280 19.43 -12.89 -9.21
N GLU A 281 19.54 -13.79 -8.25
CA GLU A 281 20.08 -15.13 -8.39
C GLU A 281 19.10 -16.13 -7.80
N LYS A 282 18.90 -17.27 -8.48
CA LYS A 282 18.25 -18.46 -7.91
C LYS A 282 19.25 -19.60 -7.93
N ARG A 283 19.28 -20.38 -6.83
CA ARG A 283 20.24 -21.47 -6.65
C ARG A 283 19.55 -22.77 -6.25
N SER A 284 19.94 -23.85 -6.89
CA SER A 284 19.62 -25.23 -6.49
C SER A 284 20.86 -25.94 -5.94
N PHE A 285 20.73 -27.22 -5.65
CA PHE A 285 21.86 -28.06 -5.26
C PHE A 285 22.90 -28.27 -6.39
N ALA A 286 22.51 -28.13 -7.65
CA ALA A 286 23.36 -28.41 -8.80
C ALA A 286 23.70 -27.17 -9.63
N GLU A 287 22.89 -26.10 -9.59
CA GLU A 287 22.99 -24.97 -10.49
C GLU A 287 22.79 -23.64 -9.76
N THR A 288 23.45 -22.60 -10.26
CA THR A 288 23.18 -21.20 -9.92
C THR A 288 22.82 -20.45 -11.19
N LYS A 289 21.62 -19.85 -11.22
CA LYS A 289 21.11 -19.12 -12.37
C LYS A 289 20.80 -17.67 -12.02
N ARG A 290 21.28 -16.75 -12.85
CA ARG A 290 21.03 -15.32 -12.68
C ARG A 290 19.92 -14.85 -13.58
N GLY A 291 19.04 -14.03 -13.02
CA GLY A 291 17.92 -13.39 -13.70
C GLY A 291 17.99 -11.89 -13.62
N PHE A 292 17.14 -11.25 -14.39
CA PHE A 292 17.02 -9.81 -14.39
C PHE A 292 15.56 -9.38 -14.59
N GLY A 293 15.27 -8.16 -14.15
CA GLY A 293 14.03 -7.47 -14.45
C GLY A 293 14.31 -6.08 -14.98
N VAL A 294 13.44 -5.58 -15.85
CA VAL A 294 13.43 -4.19 -16.30
C VAL A 294 12.01 -3.66 -16.28
N GLY A 295 11.86 -2.40 -15.92
CA GLY A 295 10.58 -1.72 -15.90
C GLY A 295 10.71 -0.27 -16.33
N ILE A 296 9.69 0.22 -16.98
CA ILE A 296 9.48 1.64 -17.26
C ILE A 296 8.07 2.01 -16.81
N GLY A 297 7.90 3.23 -16.35
CA GLY A 297 6.60 3.75 -15.97
C GLY A 297 6.52 5.24 -16.17
N GLY A 298 5.32 5.75 -16.22
CA GLY A 298 5.12 7.18 -16.35
C GLY A 298 3.66 7.59 -16.21
N SER A 299 3.48 8.87 -15.95
CA SER A 299 2.19 9.54 -15.89
C SER A 299 2.17 10.80 -16.72
N TYR A 300 1.02 11.14 -17.26
CA TYR A 300 0.79 12.33 -18.08
C TYR A 300 -0.48 13.04 -17.62
N LYS A 301 -0.34 14.29 -17.20
CA LYS A 301 -1.44 15.18 -16.84
C LYS A 301 -2.07 15.70 -18.12
N ILE A 302 -3.25 15.20 -18.49
CA ILE A 302 -4.01 15.69 -19.62
C ILE A 302 -4.61 17.06 -19.25
N THR A 303 -5.14 17.15 -18.04
CA THR A 303 -5.58 18.37 -17.36
C THR A 303 -5.25 18.26 -15.87
N ASP A 304 -5.53 19.27 -15.06
CA ASP A 304 -5.38 19.20 -13.60
C ASP A 304 -6.32 18.17 -12.95
N LYS A 305 -7.33 17.69 -13.69
CA LYS A 305 -8.34 16.71 -13.22
C LYS A 305 -8.25 15.36 -13.90
N ASP A 306 -7.42 15.25 -14.94
CA ASP A 306 -7.34 14.06 -15.80
C ASP A 306 -5.88 13.57 -15.87
N LEU A 307 -5.62 12.38 -15.36
CA LEU A 307 -4.30 11.75 -15.30
C LEU A 307 -4.30 10.43 -16.06
N LEU A 308 -3.43 10.29 -17.04
CA LEU A 308 -3.09 9.03 -17.66
C LEU A 308 -1.84 8.48 -17.01
N MET A 309 -1.80 7.19 -16.70
CA MET A 309 -0.65 6.53 -16.11
C MET A 309 -0.48 5.13 -16.65
N GLY A 310 0.75 4.61 -16.58
CA GLY A 310 1.00 3.25 -16.97
C GLY A 310 2.43 2.81 -16.72
N GLN A 311 2.62 1.51 -16.72
CA GLN A 311 3.92 0.88 -16.56
C GLN A 311 4.00 -0.41 -17.34
N TYR A 312 5.19 -0.69 -17.86
CA TYR A 312 5.57 -1.97 -18.44
C TYR A 312 6.72 -2.57 -17.64
N THR A 313 6.63 -3.85 -17.39
CA THR A 313 7.62 -4.58 -16.60
C THR A 313 7.92 -5.92 -17.29
N ARG A 314 9.17 -6.30 -17.34
CA ARG A 314 9.61 -7.65 -17.71
C ARG A 314 10.50 -8.20 -16.61
N VAL A 315 10.22 -9.44 -16.20
CA VAL A 315 11.01 -10.16 -15.19
C VAL A 315 11.25 -11.59 -15.66
N ASP A 316 12.48 -12.05 -15.55
CA ASP A 316 12.89 -13.41 -15.82
C ASP A 316 13.17 -14.10 -14.45
N GLY A 317 12.33 -15.07 -14.06
CA GLY A 317 12.59 -15.98 -12.94
C GLY A 317 12.31 -15.48 -11.51
N ASP A 318 11.61 -14.36 -11.33
CA ASP A 318 11.19 -13.89 -10.01
C ASP A 318 9.66 -13.73 -9.98
N ILE A 319 8.98 -14.44 -9.07
CA ILE A 319 7.52 -14.45 -8.95
C ILE A 319 6.99 -13.23 -8.21
N ASP A 320 7.74 -12.70 -7.26
CA ASP A 320 7.28 -11.63 -6.38
C ASP A 320 7.43 -10.25 -7.02
N GLN A 321 8.42 -10.11 -7.91
CA GLN A 321 8.71 -8.83 -8.56
C GLN A 321 7.83 -8.58 -9.80
N LEU A 322 6.94 -9.51 -10.12
CA LEU A 322 5.85 -9.30 -11.08
C LEU A 322 4.66 -10.16 -10.67
N TYR A 323 3.67 -9.54 -10.02
CA TYR A 323 2.51 -10.24 -9.50
C TYR A 323 1.76 -11.04 -10.58
N GLY A 324 1.49 -12.30 -10.24
CA GLY A 324 0.84 -13.27 -11.15
C GLY A 324 1.78 -13.93 -12.16
N SER A 325 3.09 -13.79 -12.01
CA SER A 325 4.06 -14.53 -12.82
C SER A 325 4.15 -15.99 -12.38
N ASN A 326 4.70 -16.87 -13.26
CA ASN A 326 4.96 -18.26 -12.90
C ASN A 326 6.31 -18.41 -12.17
N GLY A 327 7.19 -17.41 -12.26
CA GLY A 327 8.48 -17.39 -11.59
C GLY A 327 9.51 -18.32 -12.19
N TYR A 328 9.92 -19.35 -11.44
CA TYR A 328 10.90 -20.33 -11.85
C TYR A 328 10.50 -21.72 -11.40
N SER A 329 11.14 -22.74 -11.96
CA SER A 329 11.05 -24.13 -11.53
C SER A 329 12.44 -24.74 -11.34
N ILE A 330 12.56 -25.65 -10.39
CA ILE A 330 13.75 -26.50 -10.17
C ILE A 330 13.35 -27.92 -10.48
N ASN A 331 14.14 -28.61 -11.29
CA ASN A 331 13.95 -30.04 -11.55
C ASN A 331 14.43 -30.81 -10.32
N VAL A 332 13.50 -31.22 -9.46
CA VAL A 332 13.72 -31.97 -8.24
C VAL A 332 13.20 -33.41 -8.37
N ASP A 333 13.61 -34.28 -7.45
CA ASP A 333 13.06 -35.64 -7.34
C ASP A 333 11.53 -35.58 -7.26
N GLN A 334 10.88 -36.46 -8.00
CA GLN A 334 9.43 -36.60 -7.94
C GLN A 334 9.09 -38.01 -7.44
N PHE A 335 8.07 -38.09 -6.61
CA PHE A 335 7.54 -39.34 -6.03
C PHE A 335 6.05 -39.42 -6.34
N ASP A 336 5.55 -40.62 -6.57
CA ASP A 336 4.13 -40.90 -6.69
C ASP A 336 3.44 -40.93 -5.31
N SER A 337 2.14 -41.18 -5.28
CA SER A 337 1.35 -41.23 -4.05
C SER A 337 1.71 -42.42 -3.14
N ALA A 338 2.43 -43.40 -3.66
CA ALA A 338 2.97 -44.55 -2.91
C ALA A 338 4.40 -44.32 -2.40
N GLY A 339 4.99 -43.12 -2.70
CA GLY A 339 6.36 -42.78 -2.33
C GLY A 339 7.42 -43.38 -3.24
N VAL A 340 7.04 -43.88 -4.41
CA VAL A 340 7.99 -44.40 -5.42
C VAL A 340 8.53 -43.24 -6.25
N GLN A 341 9.85 -43.16 -6.35
CA GLN A 341 10.50 -42.10 -7.16
C GLN A 341 10.18 -42.28 -8.65
N THR A 342 9.52 -41.31 -9.23
CA THR A 342 9.10 -41.27 -10.63
C THR A 342 10.02 -40.45 -11.52
N ASN A 343 10.82 -39.55 -10.93
CA ASN A 343 11.83 -38.75 -11.61
C ASN A 343 13.02 -38.50 -10.69
N VAL A 344 14.22 -38.55 -11.23
CA VAL A 344 15.44 -38.12 -10.54
C VAL A 344 15.72 -36.67 -10.89
N GLY A 345 15.71 -35.82 -9.88
CA GLY A 345 15.94 -34.38 -10.04
C GLY A 345 17.38 -34.07 -10.47
N THR A 346 17.53 -33.26 -11.47
CA THR A 346 18.84 -32.79 -11.96
C THR A 346 19.30 -31.51 -11.27
N GLY A 347 18.44 -30.84 -10.51
CA GLY A 347 18.69 -29.54 -9.94
C GLY A 347 18.66 -28.39 -10.94
N ALA A 348 18.33 -28.67 -12.24
CA ALA A 348 18.30 -27.64 -13.27
C ALA A 348 17.23 -26.58 -12.99
N ILE A 349 17.56 -25.30 -13.14
CA ILE A 349 16.68 -24.17 -12.91
C ILE A 349 16.15 -23.67 -14.25
N SER A 350 14.84 -23.58 -14.40
CA SER A 350 14.18 -22.93 -15.54
C SER A 350 13.48 -21.65 -15.12
N PHE A 351 13.83 -20.52 -15.75
CA PHE A 351 13.16 -19.25 -15.54
C PHE A 351 11.99 -19.07 -16.51
N ASP A 352 10.82 -18.72 -16.00
CA ASP A 352 9.78 -18.16 -16.82
C ASP A 352 10.08 -16.70 -17.12
N LYS A 353 9.73 -16.29 -18.35
CA LYS A 353 9.90 -14.90 -18.83
C LYS A 353 8.54 -14.24 -18.84
N ASN A 354 8.31 -13.39 -17.87
CA ASN A 354 7.04 -12.73 -17.69
C ASN A 354 7.10 -11.28 -18.13
N GLN A 355 5.99 -10.80 -18.67
CA GLN A 355 5.78 -9.43 -19.11
C GLN A 355 4.48 -8.92 -18.50
N GLY A 356 4.55 -7.79 -17.80
CA GLY A 356 3.42 -7.09 -17.22
C GLY A 356 3.18 -5.74 -17.91
N LEU A 357 1.93 -5.39 -18.06
CA LEU A 357 1.47 -4.08 -18.52
C LEU A 357 0.34 -3.63 -17.62
N VAL A 358 0.43 -2.41 -17.13
CA VAL A 358 -0.68 -1.74 -16.44
C VAL A 358 -0.86 -0.38 -17.08
N VAL A 359 -2.10 -0.02 -17.38
CA VAL A 359 -2.50 1.32 -17.83
C VAL A 359 -3.74 1.76 -17.07
N GLY A 360 -3.84 3.05 -16.77
CA GLY A 360 -4.98 3.61 -16.06
C GLY A 360 -5.24 5.06 -16.43
N TYR A 361 -6.50 5.42 -16.35
CA TYR A 361 -6.96 6.79 -16.47
C TYR A 361 -7.74 7.15 -15.21
N ALA A 362 -7.29 8.17 -14.51
CA ALA A 362 -7.93 8.71 -13.32
C ALA A 362 -8.52 10.07 -13.62
N LYS A 363 -9.75 10.31 -13.14
CA LYS A 363 -10.49 11.55 -13.28
C LYS A 363 -11.01 12.06 -11.94
N THR A 364 -10.74 13.31 -11.65
CA THR A 364 -11.37 14.08 -10.57
C THR A 364 -12.58 14.79 -11.13
N PHE A 365 -13.79 14.36 -10.80
CA PHE A 365 -15.04 14.99 -11.28
C PHE A 365 -15.34 16.27 -10.49
N SER A 366 -15.12 16.20 -9.17
CA SER A 366 -15.29 17.32 -8.23
C SER A 366 -14.41 17.10 -7.00
N ASP A 367 -14.44 18.01 -6.04
CA ASP A 367 -13.71 17.85 -4.75
C ASP A 367 -14.12 16.61 -3.95
N GLN A 368 -15.32 16.10 -4.20
CA GLN A 368 -15.86 14.93 -3.52
C GLN A 368 -15.86 13.66 -4.37
N TRP A 369 -15.72 13.74 -5.69
CA TRP A 369 -15.87 12.61 -6.58
C TRP A 369 -14.64 12.40 -7.45
N ARG A 370 -14.11 11.18 -7.43
CA ARG A 370 -13.06 10.73 -8.34
C ARG A 370 -13.37 9.32 -8.84
N GLY A 371 -12.76 8.92 -9.92
CA GLY A 371 -12.90 7.58 -10.46
C GLY A 371 -11.73 7.19 -11.33
N THR A 372 -11.55 5.89 -11.48
CA THR A 372 -10.44 5.30 -12.23
C THR A 372 -10.94 4.17 -13.13
N VAL A 373 -10.43 4.14 -14.35
CA VAL A 373 -10.53 2.98 -15.25
C VAL A 373 -9.14 2.45 -15.47
N SER A 374 -8.91 1.16 -15.25
CA SER A 374 -7.60 0.57 -15.45
C SER A 374 -7.65 -0.80 -16.09
N TYR A 375 -6.56 -1.16 -16.76
CA TYR A 375 -6.32 -2.45 -17.35
C TYR A 375 -4.96 -2.96 -16.91
N GLY A 376 -4.92 -4.24 -16.53
CA GLY A 376 -3.72 -4.97 -16.18
C GLY A 376 -3.59 -6.25 -16.99
N MET A 377 -2.36 -6.57 -17.38
CA MET A 377 -2.02 -7.80 -18.10
C MET A 377 -0.71 -8.37 -17.60
N ASN A 378 -0.66 -9.68 -17.40
CA ASN A 378 0.57 -10.45 -17.28
C ASN A 378 0.61 -11.55 -18.34
N ARG A 379 1.76 -11.76 -18.96
CA ARG A 379 1.99 -12.80 -19.97
C ARG A 379 3.26 -13.56 -19.68
N GLY A 380 3.13 -14.87 -19.43
CA GLY A 380 4.22 -15.83 -19.34
C GLY A 380 4.59 -16.40 -20.71
N LYS A 381 5.85 -16.81 -20.86
CA LYS A 381 6.37 -17.39 -22.10
C LYS A 381 6.80 -18.84 -21.97
N THR A 382 7.08 -19.30 -20.77
CA THR A 382 7.63 -20.64 -20.53
C THR A 382 6.53 -21.55 -20.01
N ALA A 383 6.35 -22.68 -20.63
CA ALA A 383 5.21 -23.54 -20.46
C ALA A 383 5.48 -24.71 -19.50
N GLN A 384 4.80 -24.73 -18.38
CA GLN A 384 4.23 -25.98 -17.88
C GLN A 384 2.73 -25.98 -18.17
N ALA A 385 2.12 -27.14 -18.42
CA ALA A 385 0.74 -27.23 -18.94
C ALA A 385 -0.30 -26.51 -18.03
N VAL A 386 -0.04 -26.43 -16.73
CA VAL A 386 -0.91 -25.80 -15.73
C VAL A 386 -0.60 -24.32 -15.48
N ASP A 387 0.48 -23.80 -16.04
CA ASP A 387 0.93 -22.44 -15.82
C ASP A 387 0.05 -21.41 -16.53
N ASN A 388 0.04 -20.21 -15.99
CA ASN A 388 -0.67 -19.09 -16.56
C ASN A 388 0.06 -18.53 -17.78
N ARG A 389 -0.56 -18.65 -18.95
CA ARG A 389 -0.06 -18.02 -20.18
C ARG A 389 -0.39 -16.53 -20.22
N THR A 390 -1.61 -16.17 -19.83
CA THR A 390 -2.06 -14.79 -19.86
C THR A 390 -3.09 -14.54 -18.77
N LEU A 391 -2.89 -13.49 -17.99
CA LEU A 391 -3.82 -12.95 -17.03
C LEU A 391 -4.19 -11.53 -17.48
N GLN A 392 -5.46 -11.18 -17.46
CA GLN A 392 -5.97 -9.88 -17.89
C GLN A 392 -7.07 -9.42 -16.94
N GLN A 393 -7.03 -8.17 -16.51
CA GLN A 393 -8.07 -7.57 -15.64
C GLN A 393 -8.43 -6.17 -16.10
N VAL A 394 -9.70 -5.81 -15.92
CA VAL A 394 -10.22 -4.45 -16.04
C VAL A 394 -10.86 -4.08 -14.71
N PHE A 395 -10.62 -2.86 -14.27
CA PHE A 395 -11.22 -2.24 -13.10
C PHE A 395 -11.90 -0.93 -13.51
N ILE A 396 -13.07 -0.69 -12.97
CA ILE A 396 -13.80 0.56 -13.16
C ILE A 396 -14.35 0.94 -11.80
N ASN A 397 -13.91 2.06 -11.25
CA ASN A 397 -14.37 2.51 -9.93
C ASN A 397 -14.81 3.96 -9.91
N VAL A 398 -15.55 4.26 -8.86
CA VAL A 398 -15.90 5.61 -8.44
C VAL A 398 -15.81 5.68 -6.92
N ILE A 399 -15.22 6.77 -6.41
CA ILE A 399 -15.03 7.02 -4.99
C ILE A 399 -15.66 8.36 -4.65
N TYR A 400 -16.48 8.36 -3.60
CA TYR A 400 -17.14 9.52 -3.04
C TYR A 400 -16.60 9.84 -1.65
N ALA A 401 -16.09 11.03 -1.46
CA ALA A 401 -15.60 11.57 -0.18
C ALA A 401 -16.59 12.62 0.36
N PRO A 402 -17.67 12.23 1.08
CA PRO A 402 -18.70 13.14 1.55
C PRO A 402 -18.17 14.20 2.52
N ILE A 403 -17.25 13.80 3.36
CA ILE A 403 -16.60 14.64 4.37
C ILE A 403 -15.13 14.23 4.47
N LYS A 404 -14.32 15.07 5.13
CA LYS A 404 -12.92 14.76 5.39
C LYS A 404 -12.79 13.39 6.09
N ASN A 405 -11.84 12.58 5.67
CA ASN A 405 -11.48 11.28 6.22
C ASN A 405 -12.51 10.14 6.00
N VAL A 406 -13.63 10.38 5.30
CA VAL A 406 -14.60 9.34 4.95
C VAL A 406 -14.63 9.16 3.45
N GLU A 407 -14.51 7.92 3.01
CA GLU A 407 -14.63 7.53 1.62
C GLU A 407 -15.62 6.37 1.47
N LEU A 408 -16.44 6.44 0.43
CA LEU A 408 -17.32 5.39 -0.03
C LEU A 408 -16.96 5.07 -1.47
N GLY A 409 -16.76 3.80 -1.79
CA GLY A 409 -16.33 3.40 -3.12
C GLY A 409 -17.21 2.29 -3.70
N ALA A 410 -17.32 2.27 -5.03
CA ALA A 410 -17.88 1.18 -5.79
C ALA A 410 -16.97 0.83 -6.96
N GLU A 411 -16.68 -0.46 -7.14
CA GLU A 411 -15.81 -0.96 -8.20
C GLU A 411 -16.41 -2.17 -8.89
N TYR A 412 -16.31 -2.20 -10.21
CA TYR A 412 -16.55 -3.38 -11.03
C TYR A 412 -15.23 -3.93 -11.52
N ILE A 413 -15.04 -5.25 -11.39
CA ILE A 413 -13.84 -5.96 -11.79
C ILE A 413 -14.23 -7.08 -12.75
N HIS A 414 -13.51 -7.15 -13.88
CA HIS A 414 -13.59 -8.29 -14.79
C HIS A 414 -12.19 -8.85 -15.04
N GLY A 415 -12.04 -10.17 -14.95
CA GLY A 415 -10.75 -10.84 -15.15
C GLY A 415 -10.85 -12.09 -15.99
N LYS A 416 -9.79 -12.37 -16.73
CA LYS A 416 -9.62 -13.58 -17.56
C LYS A 416 -8.26 -14.18 -17.37
N ARG A 417 -8.22 -15.45 -16.99
CA ARG A 417 -7.05 -16.33 -16.91
C ARG A 417 -7.04 -17.26 -18.12
N LYS A 418 -5.89 -17.43 -18.75
CA LYS A 418 -5.64 -18.46 -19.77
C LYS A 418 -4.40 -19.23 -19.39
N THR A 419 -4.46 -20.56 -19.48
CA THR A 419 -3.32 -21.45 -19.30
C THR A 419 -2.61 -21.73 -20.62
N PHE A 420 -1.49 -22.44 -20.58
CA PHE A 420 -0.79 -22.92 -21.77
C PHE A 420 -1.53 -24.08 -22.45
N THR A 421 -2.20 -24.97 -21.70
CA THR A 421 -3.33 -25.75 -22.23
C THR A 421 -4.47 -24.78 -22.48
N PRO A 422 -5.19 -24.85 -23.62
CA PRO A 422 -6.15 -23.80 -24.03
C PRO A 422 -7.40 -23.74 -23.14
N GLU A 423 -7.22 -23.67 -21.82
CA GLU A 423 -8.28 -23.54 -20.82
C GLU A 423 -8.36 -22.09 -20.34
N THR A 424 -9.56 -21.67 -19.98
CA THR A 424 -9.84 -20.33 -19.48
C THR A 424 -10.56 -20.34 -18.15
N GLY A 425 -10.26 -19.39 -17.30
CA GLY A 425 -11.02 -19.02 -16.12
C GLY A 425 -11.45 -17.56 -16.21
N THR A 426 -12.73 -17.29 -15.97
CA THR A 426 -13.27 -15.93 -16.08
C THR A 426 -13.90 -15.55 -14.75
N MET A 427 -13.67 -14.32 -14.31
CA MET A 427 -14.32 -13.76 -13.12
C MET A 427 -15.00 -12.43 -13.43
N SER A 428 -16.02 -12.10 -12.65
CA SER A 428 -16.60 -10.77 -12.59
C SER A 428 -17.14 -10.53 -11.20
N ARG A 429 -16.93 -9.35 -10.64
CA ARG A 429 -17.43 -8.98 -9.31
C ARG A 429 -17.72 -7.51 -9.17
N PHE A 430 -18.53 -7.20 -8.17
CA PHE A 430 -18.65 -5.87 -7.59
C PHE A 430 -18.01 -5.82 -6.22
N ASP A 431 -17.36 -4.71 -5.91
CA ASP A 431 -16.81 -4.37 -4.60
C ASP A 431 -17.38 -3.02 -4.16
N LEU A 432 -17.92 -2.97 -2.94
CA LEU A 432 -18.36 -1.76 -2.27
C LEU A 432 -17.48 -1.55 -1.04
N MET A 433 -16.91 -0.37 -0.92
CA MET A 433 -15.98 -0.01 0.17
C MET A 433 -16.53 1.13 1.00
N GLY A 434 -16.34 1.05 2.31
CA GLY A 434 -16.43 2.18 3.24
C GLY A 434 -15.13 2.30 4.02
N ARG A 435 -14.53 3.50 4.06
CA ARG A 435 -13.27 3.78 4.75
C ARG A 435 -13.41 5.02 5.61
N TYR A 436 -12.89 4.94 6.85
CA TYR A 436 -12.65 6.08 7.73
C TYR A 436 -11.17 6.14 8.10
N SER A 437 -10.52 7.26 7.80
CA SER A 437 -9.09 7.50 8.08
C SER A 437 -8.91 8.40 9.31
N PHE A 438 -7.88 8.18 10.11
CA PHE A 438 -7.55 8.96 11.31
C PHE A 438 -6.06 9.27 11.39
#